data_966ea48f82175a00d4be288ca0ea9f05
#
_entry.id   966ea48f82175a00d4be288ca0ea9f05
#
_cell.length_a   1.000
_cell.length_b   1.000
_cell.length_c   1.000
_cell.angle_alpha   90.00
_cell.angle_beta   90.00
_cell.angle_gamma   90.00
#
_symmetry.space_group_name_H-M   'P 1'
#
loop_
_entity.id
_entity.type
_entity.pdbx_description
1 polymer ?
#
loop_
_entity_poly.entity_id
_entity_poly.type
_entity_poly.pdbx_seq_one_letter_code
_entity_poly.pdbx_strand_id
1 'polypeptide(L)'
;RSGSGKSTLASLFPRFYDAKRGVIKLDGIDINDFQLASLRQQIALVSQQVTLFNDTLRNNIAYGDLADIDDAEIMLAVQRAHADEFINAMPEGLDTIVGDDGVLLSGGQRQRIAIARALLKDAPVLIMDEATSALDNESEKHIQAALVEVMAGRTTLVIAHRLSTIESADVIVVLENGCIVEQGTHQQLLDRGAQYAKLHAAQFQDVPEPEDPTKPEPEPTSNPRLAPHGLFETS
;
A
#
# COMPACT_ATOMS: atom_id res chain seq x y z
N ARG A 1 -6.12 14.06 -0.27
CA ARG A 1 -5.20 14.95 0.48
C ARG A 1 -4.89 14.33 1.84
N SER A 2 -3.68 14.50 2.33
CA SER A 2 -3.32 14.09 3.70
C SER A 2 -4.19 14.88 4.71
N GLY A 3 -4.54 14.24 5.85
CA GLY A 3 -5.36 14.92 6.90
C GLY A 3 -6.87 14.91 6.70
N SER A 4 -7.41 14.26 5.65
CA SER A 4 -8.87 14.21 5.42
C SER A 4 -9.64 13.23 6.33
N GLY A 5 -8.95 12.49 7.22
CA GLY A 5 -9.57 11.56 8.18
C GLY A 5 -9.68 10.10 7.71
N LYS A 6 -9.09 9.73 6.55
CA LYS A 6 -9.18 8.36 6.00
C LYS A 6 -8.63 7.29 6.96
N SER A 7 -7.39 7.43 7.41
CA SER A 7 -6.75 6.48 8.32
C SER A 7 -7.45 6.44 9.69
N THR A 8 -7.97 7.57 10.16
CA THR A 8 -8.79 7.63 11.38
C THR A 8 -10.07 6.80 11.20
N LEU A 9 -10.76 6.97 10.07
CA LEU A 9 -11.97 6.19 9.76
C LEU A 9 -11.64 4.68 9.72
N ALA A 10 -10.57 4.30 9.01
CA ALA A 10 -10.14 2.90 8.94
C ALA A 10 -9.81 2.31 10.32
N SER A 11 -9.27 3.12 11.24
CA SER A 11 -8.91 2.71 12.60
C SER A 11 -10.11 2.47 13.53
N LEU A 12 -11.30 2.94 13.15
CA LEU A 12 -12.53 2.69 13.92
C LEU A 12 -13.03 1.25 13.75
N PHE A 13 -12.79 0.59 12.61
CA PHE A 13 -13.27 -0.76 12.35
C PHE A 13 -12.66 -1.81 13.31
N PRO A 14 -11.32 -1.85 13.54
CA PRO A 14 -10.72 -2.75 14.53
C PRO A 14 -10.84 -2.23 15.96
N ARG A 15 -11.61 -1.16 16.19
CA ARG A 15 -11.76 -0.49 17.48
C ARG A 15 -10.42 -0.13 18.12
N PHE A 16 -9.54 0.53 17.33
CA PHE A 16 -8.38 1.22 17.90
C PHE A 16 -8.82 2.53 18.56
N TYR A 17 -9.94 3.08 18.12
CA TYR A 17 -10.64 4.21 18.71
C TYR A 17 -12.16 3.93 18.68
N ASP A 18 -12.89 4.41 19.68
CA ASP A 18 -14.34 4.31 19.71
C ASP A 18 -14.99 5.49 18.97
N ALA A 19 -16.03 5.20 18.20
CA ALA A 19 -16.83 6.24 17.55
C ALA A 19 -17.65 7.01 18.60
N LYS A 20 -17.47 8.34 18.65
CA LYS A 20 -18.24 9.19 19.59
C LYS A 20 -19.73 9.28 19.24
N ARG A 21 -20.08 9.10 17.98
CA ARG A 21 -21.45 9.15 17.44
C ARG A 21 -21.56 8.21 16.24
N GLY A 22 -22.75 7.69 16.02
CA GLY A 22 -23.01 6.72 14.95
C GLY A 22 -22.73 5.29 15.38
N VAL A 23 -22.92 4.37 14.46
CA VAL A 23 -22.77 2.93 14.67
C VAL A 23 -22.03 2.33 13.50
N ILE A 24 -21.05 1.48 13.76
CA ILE A 24 -20.38 0.67 12.74
C ILE A 24 -20.87 -0.77 12.93
N LYS A 25 -21.26 -1.42 11.84
CA LYS A 25 -21.79 -2.77 11.87
C LYS A 25 -20.96 -3.72 11.01
N LEU A 26 -20.72 -4.91 11.53
CA LEU A 26 -20.17 -6.05 10.80
C LEU A 26 -21.28 -7.10 10.67
N ASP A 27 -21.71 -7.40 9.45
CA ASP A 27 -22.83 -8.28 9.12
C ASP A 27 -24.11 -7.96 9.92
N GLY A 28 -24.42 -6.67 10.06
CA GLY A 28 -25.62 -6.18 10.76
C GLY A 28 -25.51 -6.07 12.28
N ILE A 29 -24.44 -6.58 12.89
CA ILE A 29 -24.17 -6.52 14.34
C ILE A 29 -23.28 -5.32 14.64
N ASP A 30 -23.60 -4.53 15.67
CA ASP A 30 -22.74 -3.44 16.13
C ASP A 30 -21.38 -3.96 16.56
N ILE A 31 -20.30 -3.34 16.08
CA ILE A 31 -18.93 -3.78 16.44
C ILE A 31 -18.68 -3.65 17.96
N ASN A 32 -19.44 -2.83 18.68
CA ASN A 32 -19.36 -2.70 20.13
C ASN A 32 -19.94 -3.90 20.89
N ASP A 33 -20.81 -4.68 20.24
CA ASP A 33 -21.41 -5.89 20.83
C ASP A 33 -20.47 -7.11 20.72
N PHE A 34 -19.39 -7.00 19.93
CA PHE A 34 -18.36 -8.05 19.85
C PHE A 34 -17.39 -7.98 21.03
N GLN A 35 -16.91 -9.14 21.46
CA GLN A 35 -15.65 -9.20 22.21
C GLN A 35 -14.53 -8.69 21.32
N LEU A 36 -13.65 -7.85 21.86
CA LEU A 36 -12.62 -7.16 21.07
C LEU A 36 -11.68 -8.14 20.32
N ALA A 37 -11.29 -9.24 20.97
CA ALA A 37 -10.48 -10.28 20.36
C ALA A 37 -11.21 -10.91 19.17
N SER A 38 -12.49 -11.31 19.33
CA SER A 38 -13.31 -11.90 18.27
C SER A 38 -13.51 -10.95 17.08
N LEU A 39 -13.74 -9.65 17.33
CA LEU A 39 -13.82 -8.64 16.27
C LEU A 39 -12.51 -8.57 15.49
N ARG A 40 -11.37 -8.47 16.19
CA ARG A 40 -10.06 -8.34 15.56
C ARG A 40 -9.61 -9.59 14.83
N GLN A 41 -10.10 -10.77 15.20
CA GLN A 41 -9.89 -12.00 14.43
C GLN A 41 -10.56 -11.93 13.04
N GLN A 42 -11.67 -11.21 12.90
CA GLN A 42 -12.37 -11.03 11.61
C GLN A 42 -11.72 -9.99 10.70
N ILE A 43 -10.68 -9.29 11.14
CA ILE A 43 -10.09 -8.16 10.41
C ILE A 43 -8.60 -8.38 10.24
N ALA A 44 -8.12 -8.45 9.01
CA ALA A 44 -6.71 -8.34 8.67
C ALA A 44 -6.36 -6.88 8.35
N LEU A 45 -5.15 -6.44 8.74
CA LEU A 45 -4.68 -5.08 8.53
C LEU A 45 -3.33 -5.10 7.82
N VAL A 46 -3.23 -4.37 6.71
CA VAL A 46 -1.98 -4.07 6.02
C VAL A 46 -1.79 -2.56 6.08
N SER A 47 -0.91 -2.11 6.99
CA SER A 47 -0.65 -0.68 7.21
C SER A 47 0.42 -0.15 6.25
N GLN A 48 0.39 1.16 6.00
CA GLN A 48 1.41 1.89 5.25
C GLN A 48 2.80 1.74 5.86
N GLN A 49 2.89 1.88 7.18
CA GLN A 49 4.11 1.65 7.94
C GLN A 49 4.05 0.26 8.55
N VAL A 50 4.88 -0.63 8.01
CA VAL A 50 4.95 -2.01 8.50
C VAL A 50 5.89 -2.05 9.68
N THR A 51 5.35 -2.32 10.87
CA THR A 51 6.14 -2.61 12.06
C THR A 51 6.53 -4.08 12.09
N LEU A 52 7.82 -4.34 12.25
CA LEU A 52 8.38 -5.66 12.47
C LEU A 52 9.03 -5.71 13.85
N PHE A 53 8.83 -6.83 14.54
CA PHE A 53 9.50 -7.07 15.83
C PHE A 53 10.94 -7.49 15.60
N ASN A 54 11.82 -7.19 16.54
CA ASN A 54 13.20 -7.71 16.55
C ASN A 54 13.17 -9.20 16.89
N ASP A 55 12.77 -9.99 15.90
CA ASP A 55 12.56 -11.43 16.02
C ASP A 55 12.77 -12.07 14.63
N THR A 56 12.57 -13.37 14.53
CA THR A 56 12.67 -14.11 13.27
C THR A 56 11.58 -13.68 12.26
N LEU A 57 11.79 -13.93 10.99
CA LEU A 57 10.77 -13.76 9.96
C LEU A 57 9.53 -14.63 10.26
N ARG A 58 9.74 -15.87 10.73
CA ARG A 58 8.68 -16.78 11.21
C ARG A 58 7.78 -16.07 12.22
N ASN A 59 8.35 -15.59 13.32
CA ASN A 59 7.61 -14.94 14.40
C ASN A 59 7.02 -13.59 13.98
N ASN A 60 7.58 -12.95 12.96
CA ASN A 60 7.01 -11.76 12.36
C ASN A 60 5.83 -12.06 11.44
N ILE A 61 5.76 -13.20 10.77
CA ILE A 61 4.65 -13.61 9.90
C ILE A 61 3.55 -14.25 10.73
N ALA A 62 3.90 -15.21 11.58
CA ALA A 62 2.99 -15.94 12.45
C ALA A 62 3.21 -15.48 13.90
N TYR A 63 2.33 -14.61 14.40
CA TYR A 63 2.38 -14.10 15.78
C TYR A 63 1.00 -14.15 16.44
N GLY A 64 0.98 -14.06 17.76
CA GLY A 64 -0.27 -14.11 18.54
C GLY A 64 -0.96 -15.46 18.41
N ASP A 65 -2.22 -15.48 18.00
CA ASP A 65 -3.02 -16.70 17.85
C ASP A 65 -2.50 -17.63 16.73
N LEU A 66 -1.56 -17.17 15.91
CA LEU A 66 -0.98 -17.91 14.78
C LEU A 66 0.44 -18.43 15.08
N ALA A 67 0.95 -18.26 16.30
CA ALA A 67 2.33 -18.60 16.63
C ALA A 67 2.66 -20.10 16.52
N ASP A 68 1.66 -20.97 16.68
CA ASP A 68 1.81 -22.42 16.61
C ASP A 68 1.44 -23.04 15.24
N ILE A 69 1.27 -22.19 14.21
CA ILE A 69 0.96 -22.65 12.84
C ILE A 69 2.17 -23.36 12.23
N ASP A 70 1.89 -24.40 11.44
CA ASP A 70 2.89 -25.19 10.73
C ASP A 70 3.66 -24.34 9.70
N ASP A 71 4.94 -24.62 9.56
CA ASP A 71 5.83 -23.99 8.58
C ASP A 71 5.33 -24.09 7.15
N ALA A 72 4.64 -25.17 6.80
CA ALA A 72 4.06 -25.34 5.48
C ALA A 72 2.99 -24.28 5.18
N GLU A 73 2.16 -23.93 6.16
CA GLU A 73 1.14 -22.87 6.03
C GLU A 73 1.78 -21.49 5.97
N ILE A 74 2.83 -21.26 6.79
CA ILE A 74 3.61 -20.01 6.74
C ILE A 74 4.26 -19.84 5.36
N MET A 75 4.90 -20.90 4.82
CA MET A 75 5.53 -20.84 3.51
C MET A 75 4.53 -20.66 2.38
N LEU A 76 3.32 -21.24 2.49
CA LEU A 76 2.25 -20.99 1.52
C LEU A 76 1.86 -19.50 1.51
N ALA A 77 1.67 -18.88 2.68
CA ALA A 77 1.38 -17.45 2.77
C ALA A 77 2.54 -16.58 2.24
N VAL A 78 3.78 -16.99 2.50
CA VAL A 78 5.01 -16.35 1.98
C VAL A 78 5.05 -16.39 0.46
N GLN A 79 4.78 -17.54 -0.16
CA GLN A 79 4.74 -17.71 -1.62
C GLN A 79 3.65 -16.84 -2.24
N ARG A 80 2.44 -16.86 -1.68
CA ARG A 80 1.31 -16.03 -2.14
C ARG A 80 1.58 -14.53 -1.99
N ALA A 81 2.40 -14.13 -1.03
CA ALA A 81 2.89 -12.77 -0.87
C ALA A 81 4.09 -12.42 -1.76
N HIS A 82 4.54 -13.33 -2.64
CA HIS A 82 5.76 -13.21 -3.44
C HIS A 82 7.00 -12.86 -2.59
N ALA A 83 7.08 -13.40 -1.37
CA ALA A 83 8.17 -13.16 -0.43
C ALA A 83 9.18 -14.32 -0.37
N ASP A 84 8.88 -15.43 -0.99
CA ASP A 84 9.66 -16.67 -0.96
C ASP A 84 11.06 -16.52 -1.57
N GLU A 85 11.19 -15.77 -2.64
CA GLU A 85 12.48 -15.54 -3.31
C GLU A 85 13.52 -14.93 -2.36
N PHE A 86 13.19 -13.79 -1.73
CA PHE A 86 14.14 -13.13 -0.84
C PHE A 86 14.34 -13.88 0.49
N ILE A 87 13.31 -14.56 1.01
CA ILE A 87 13.41 -15.35 2.23
C ILE A 87 14.32 -16.56 1.99
N ASN A 88 14.16 -17.28 0.86
CA ASN A 88 14.99 -18.42 0.51
C ASN A 88 16.44 -18.02 0.20
N ALA A 89 16.70 -16.80 -0.22
CA ALA A 89 18.04 -16.27 -0.42
C ALA A 89 18.78 -15.94 0.89
N MET A 90 18.06 -15.87 2.03
CA MET A 90 18.67 -15.64 3.34
C MET A 90 19.25 -16.94 3.91
N PRO A 91 20.45 -16.90 4.54
CA PRO A 91 21.10 -18.11 5.06
C PRO A 91 20.26 -18.91 6.03
N GLU A 92 19.46 -18.25 6.86
CA GLU A 92 18.61 -18.86 7.89
C GLU A 92 17.11 -18.91 7.49
N GLY A 93 16.76 -18.49 6.26
CA GLY A 93 15.40 -18.52 5.76
C GLY A 93 14.40 -17.86 6.72
N LEU A 94 13.35 -18.59 7.11
CA LEU A 94 12.35 -18.11 8.08
C LEU A 94 12.92 -17.81 9.47
N ASP A 95 14.03 -18.38 9.86
CA ASP A 95 14.66 -18.18 11.16
C ASP A 95 15.59 -16.95 11.19
N THR A 96 15.70 -16.23 10.08
CA THR A 96 16.46 -14.98 9.99
C THR A 96 15.88 -13.92 10.91
N ILE A 97 16.69 -13.35 11.80
CA ILE A 97 16.32 -12.22 12.67
C ILE A 97 16.39 -10.93 11.84
N VAL A 98 15.30 -10.15 11.84
CA VAL A 98 15.18 -8.97 10.97
C VAL A 98 15.61 -7.65 11.63
N GLY A 99 15.95 -7.67 12.91
CA GLY A 99 16.32 -6.48 13.67
C GLY A 99 15.12 -5.58 14.02
N ASP A 100 15.39 -4.50 14.74
CA ASP A 100 14.36 -3.55 15.14
C ASP A 100 13.73 -2.90 13.91
N ASP A 101 12.37 -2.90 13.83
CA ASP A 101 11.57 -2.42 12.71
C ASP A 101 11.98 -3.00 11.34
N GLY A 102 12.65 -4.17 11.33
CA GLY A 102 13.08 -4.83 10.11
C GLY A 102 14.13 -4.02 9.34
N VAL A 103 15.07 -3.39 10.04
CA VAL A 103 16.14 -2.55 9.47
C VAL A 103 16.97 -3.27 8.39
N LEU A 104 17.02 -4.60 8.43
CA LEU A 104 17.72 -5.43 7.46
C LEU A 104 16.93 -5.69 6.17
N LEU A 105 15.65 -5.26 6.12
CA LEU A 105 14.76 -5.47 4.97
C LEU A 105 14.50 -4.18 4.20
N SER A 106 14.36 -4.30 2.88
CA SER A 106 13.87 -3.20 2.05
C SER A 106 12.41 -2.86 2.36
N GLY A 107 11.94 -1.68 1.95
CA GLY A 107 10.54 -1.30 2.09
C GLY A 107 9.57 -2.29 1.43
N GLY A 108 9.91 -2.77 0.23
CA GLY A 108 9.13 -3.76 -0.49
C GLY A 108 9.11 -5.13 0.19
N GLN A 109 10.22 -5.56 0.78
CA GLN A 109 10.29 -6.80 1.55
C GLN A 109 9.41 -6.71 2.81
N ARG A 110 9.48 -5.60 3.56
CA ARG A 110 8.59 -5.39 4.72
C ARG A 110 7.12 -5.43 4.33
N GLN A 111 6.75 -4.80 3.21
CA GLN A 111 5.37 -4.79 2.73
C GLN A 111 4.90 -6.21 2.38
N ARG A 112 5.73 -7.01 1.70
CA ARG A 112 5.40 -8.41 1.38
C ARG A 112 5.24 -9.26 2.65
N ILE A 113 6.01 -9.02 3.71
CA ILE A 113 5.80 -9.65 5.01
C ILE A 113 4.45 -9.26 5.62
N ALA A 114 4.05 -7.99 5.54
CA ALA A 114 2.74 -7.56 6.03
C ALA A 114 1.58 -8.22 5.25
N ILE A 115 1.74 -8.39 3.93
CA ILE A 115 0.78 -9.12 3.10
C ILE A 115 0.75 -10.61 3.47
N ALA A 116 1.90 -11.25 3.69
CA ALA A 116 1.97 -12.64 4.16
C ALA A 116 1.24 -12.83 5.49
N ARG A 117 1.38 -11.89 6.45
CA ARG A 117 0.60 -11.87 7.70
C ARG A 117 -0.90 -11.85 7.46
N ALA A 118 -1.36 -11.01 6.53
CA ALA A 118 -2.77 -10.88 6.20
C ALA A 118 -3.32 -12.13 5.49
N LEU A 119 -2.52 -12.75 4.62
CA LEU A 119 -2.86 -14.01 3.96
C LEU A 119 -2.93 -15.17 4.96
N LEU A 120 -1.95 -15.28 5.85
CA LEU A 120 -1.91 -16.33 6.88
C LEU A 120 -3.09 -16.21 7.86
N LYS A 121 -3.47 -14.97 8.22
CA LYS A 121 -4.60 -14.71 9.10
C LYS A 121 -5.94 -15.09 8.48
N ASP A 122 -6.05 -15.03 7.16
CA ASP A 122 -7.24 -15.38 6.36
C ASP A 122 -8.57 -14.79 6.84
N ALA A 123 -8.54 -13.55 7.34
CA ALA A 123 -9.71 -12.87 7.85
C ALA A 123 -10.65 -12.41 6.71
N PRO A 124 -12.00 -12.45 6.90
CA PRO A 124 -12.97 -12.08 5.87
C PRO A 124 -12.99 -10.58 5.55
N VAL A 125 -12.50 -9.74 6.45
CA VAL A 125 -12.39 -8.30 6.25
C VAL A 125 -10.92 -7.90 6.17
N LEU A 126 -10.56 -7.18 5.14
CA LEU A 126 -9.21 -6.65 4.93
C LEU A 126 -9.23 -5.13 4.95
N ILE A 127 -8.39 -4.52 5.75
CA ILE A 127 -8.15 -3.08 5.75
C ILE A 127 -6.73 -2.83 5.25
N MET A 128 -6.60 -2.02 4.21
CA MET A 128 -5.30 -1.66 3.64
C MET A 128 -5.12 -0.14 3.61
N ASP A 129 -3.99 0.32 4.13
CA ASP A 129 -3.49 1.67 3.90
C ASP A 129 -2.35 1.56 2.89
N GLU A 130 -2.66 1.83 1.62
CA GLU A 130 -1.76 1.59 0.49
C GLU A 130 -0.77 2.75 0.36
N ALA A 131 0.46 2.56 0.78
CA ALA A 131 1.55 3.44 0.44
C ALA A 131 2.70 2.65 -0.19
N THR A 132 2.80 2.79 -1.49
CA THR A 132 3.85 2.17 -2.31
C THR A 132 4.77 3.23 -2.93
N SER A 133 4.79 4.43 -2.39
CA SER A 133 5.70 5.50 -2.81
C SER A 133 7.14 5.12 -2.44
N ALA A 134 8.02 5.08 -3.44
CA ALA A 134 9.46 4.81 -3.35
C ALA A 134 9.91 3.34 -3.39
N LEU A 135 9.19 2.47 -4.11
CA LEU A 135 9.64 1.11 -4.40
C LEU A 135 10.25 1.04 -5.82
N ASP A 136 11.21 0.13 -6.00
CA ASP A 136 11.68 -0.22 -7.34
C ASP A 136 10.59 -0.94 -8.15
N ASN A 137 10.68 -0.88 -9.48
CA ASN A 137 9.65 -1.40 -10.39
C ASN A 137 9.39 -2.91 -10.24
N GLU A 138 10.38 -3.69 -9.82
CA GLU A 138 10.25 -5.13 -9.63
C GLU A 138 9.50 -5.47 -8.35
N SER A 139 9.93 -4.88 -7.24
CA SER A 139 9.20 -4.97 -5.95
C SER A 139 7.75 -4.52 -6.08
N GLU A 140 7.51 -3.48 -6.89
CA GLU A 140 6.16 -2.99 -7.16
C GLU A 140 5.27 -4.02 -7.83
N LYS A 141 5.74 -4.71 -8.86
CA LYS A 141 4.99 -5.77 -9.55
C LYS A 141 4.62 -6.91 -8.61
N HIS A 142 5.57 -7.38 -7.80
CA HIS A 142 5.33 -8.44 -6.83
C HIS A 142 4.31 -8.03 -5.76
N ILE A 143 4.39 -6.81 -5.26
CA ILE A 143 3.42 -6.29 -4.30
C ILE A 143 2.03 -6.18 -4.94
N GLN A 144 1.91 -5.71 -6.19
CA GLN A 144 0.62 -5.63 -6.88
C GLN A 144 -0.03 -7.01 -7.06
N ALA A 145 0.75 -8.01 -7.47
CA ALA A 145 0.26 -9.37 -7.59
C ALA A 145 -0.22 -9.93 -6.23
N ALA A 146 0.57 -9.73 -5.16
CA ALA A 146 0.21 -10.12 -3.80
C ALA A 146 -1.05 -9.39 -3.27
N LEU A 147 -1.22 -8.10 -3.62
CA LEU A 147 -2.41 -7.33 -3.24
C LEU A 147 -3.68 -7.89 -3.90
N VAL A 148 -3.63 -8.22 -5.19
CA VAL A 148 -4.76 -8.85 -5.88
C VAL A 148 -5.15 -10.15 -5.19
N GLU A 149 -4.17 -10.97 -4.80
CA GLU A 149 -4.42 -12.24 -4.16
C GLU A 149 -4.99 -12.09 -2.74
N VAL A 150 -4.46 -11.16 -1.94
CA VAL A 150 -4.96 -10.94 -0.57
C VAL A 150 -6.35 -10.32 -0.53
N MET A 151 -6.75 -9.57 -1.56
CA MET A 151 -8.09 -9.00 -1.68
C MET A 151 -9.14 -10.01 -2.13
N ALA A 152 -8.76 -11.06 -2.84
CA ALA A 152 -9.68 -11.99 -3.45
C ALA A 152 -10.60 -12.66 -2.41
N GLY A 153 -11.93 -12.60 -2.65
CA GLY A 153 -12.96 -13.22 -1.80
C GLY A 153 -13.20 -12.54 -0.46
N ARG A 154 -12.68 -11.33 -0.24
CA ARG A 154 -12.80 -10.58 1.02
C ARG A 154 -13.51 -9.25 0.85
N THR A 155 -14.17 -8.80 1.91
CA THR A 155 -14.61 -7.40 1.99
C THR A 155 -13.40 -6.53 2.27
N THR A 156 -13.01 -5.69 1.31
CA THR A 156 -11.77 -4.91 1.41
C THR A 156 -12.06 -3.42 1.52
N LEU A 157 -11.51 -2.77 2.54
CA LEU A 157 -11.43 -1.32 2.68
C LEU A 157 -10.02 -0.86 2.33
N VAL A 158 -9.87 -0.10 1.25
CA VAL A 158 -8.56 0.41 0.81
C VAL A 158 -8.50 1.92 0.95
N ILE A 159 -7.47 2.42 1.63
CA ILE A 159 -7.06 3.81 1.51
C ILE A 159 -6.08 3.88 0.33
N ALA A 160 -6.65 4.10 -0.86
CA ALA A 160 -5.89 3.98 -2.10
C ALA A 160 -5.11 5.25 -2.42
N HIS A 161 -3.88 5.06 -2.87
CA HIS A 161 -3.00 6.07 -3.44
C HIS A 161 -2.73 5.82 -4.93
N ARG A 162 -3.18 4.67 -5.46
CA ARG A 162 -3.03 4.29 -6.88
C ARG A 162 -4.36 4.35 -7.59
N LEU A 163 -4.30 4.86 -8.81
CA LEU A 163 -5.47 5.01 -9.67
C LEU A 163 -6.10 3.66 -10.01
N SER A 164 -5.29 2.65 -10.37
CA SER A 164 -5.77 1.31 -10.71
C SER A 164 -6.59 0.65 -9.60
N THR A 165 -6.16 0.81 -8.35
CA THR A 165 -6.90 0.31 -7.18
C THR A 165 -8.22 1.04 -6.98
N ILE A 166 -8.23 2.37 -7.24
CA ILE A 166 -9.44 3.19 -7.13
C ILE A 166 -10.44 2.81 -8.23
N GLU A 167 -9.99 2.69 -9.47
CA GLU A 167 -10.84 2.42 -10.63
C GLU A 167 -11.54 1.05 -10.55
N SER A 168 -10.87 0.05 -9.97
CA SER A 168 -11.38 -1.32 -9.81
C SER A 168 -12.30 -1.50 -8.59
N ALA A 169 -12.46 -0.49 -7.74
CA ALA A 169 -13.28 -0.58 -6.54
C ALA A 169 -14.79 -0.60 -6.87
N ASP A 170 -15.56 -1.47 -6.19
CA ASP A 170 -17.03 -1.51 -6.32
C ASP A 170 -17.68 -0.22 -5.85
N VAL A 171 -17.13 0.40 -4.80
CA VAL A 171 -17.60 1.67 -4.24
C VAL A 171 -16.42 2.54 -3.88
N ILE A 172 -16.41 3.75 -4.38
CA ILE A 172 -15.44 4.79 -4.04
C ILE A 172 -16.12 5.80 -3.12
N VAL A 173 -15.45 6.15 -2.02
CA VAL A 173 -15.89 7.18 -1.08
C VAL A 173 -14.86 8.30 -1.06
N VAL A 174 -15.29 9.52 -1.39
CA VAL A 174 -14.44 10.72 -1.37
C VAL A 174 -14.65 11.45 -0.04
N LEU A 175 -13.56 11.62 0.70
CA LEU A 175 -13.54 12.32 1.99
C LEU A 175 -12.86 13.67 1.85
N GLU A 176 -13.53 14.71 2.32
CA GLU A 176 -12.98 16.06 2.44
C GLU A 176 -13.33 16.64 3.81
N ASN A 177 -12.33 17.14 4.54
CA ASN A 177 -12.48 17.73 5.88
C ASN A 177 -13.29 16.83 6.85
N GLY A 178 -13.09 15.51 6.81
CA GLY A 178 -13.79 14.55 7.67
C GLY A 178 -15.23 14.22 7.26
N CYS A 179 -15.70 14.76 6.13
CA CYS A 179 -17.05 14.50 5.60
C CYS A 179 -16.98 13.71 4.29
N ILE A 180 -17.96 12.84 4.07
CA ILE A 180 -18.17 12.19 2.78
C ILE A 180 -18.80 13.21 1.84
N VAL A 181 -18.09 13.59 0.77
CA VAL A 181 -18.56 14.55 -0.24
C VAL A 181 -19.09 13.87 -1.49
N GLU A 182 -18.58 12.69 -1.83
CA GLU A 182 -19.04 11.89 -2.96
C GLU A 182 -18.94 10.40 -2.63
N GLN A 183 -19.85 9.62 -3.23
CA GLN A 183 -19.85 8.16 -3.19
C GLN A 183 -20.42 7.60 -4.48
N GLY A 184 -19.84 6.54 -5.02
CA GLY A 184 -20.30 5.86 -6.21
C GLY A 184 -19.25 4.97 -6.83
N THR A 185 -19.53 4.38 -8.00
CA THR A 185 -18.54 3.69 -8.83
C THR A 185 -17.64 4.69 -9.53
N HIS A 186 -16.50 4.23 -10.05
CA HIS A 186 -15.58 5.04 -10.86
C HIS A 186 -16.32 5.84 -11.95
N GLN A 187 -17.11 5.16 -12.80
CA GLN A 187 -17.82 5.79 -13.90
C GLN A 187 -18.84 6.82 -13.41
N GLN A 188 -19.64 6.49 -12.39
CA GLN A 188 -20.63 7.42 -11.84
C GLN A 188 -20.01 8.71 -11.31
N LEU A 189 -18.82 8.61 -10.70
CA LEU A 189 -18.12 9.76 -10.14
C LEU A 189 -17.42 10.61 -11.21
N LEU A 190 -16.94 9.99 -12.28
CA LEU A 190 -16.43 10.71 -13.46
C LEU A 190 -17.56 11.50 -14.15
N ASP A 191 -18.72 10.86 -14.39
CA ASP A 191 -19.86 11.47 -15.07
C ASP A 191 -20.43 12.68 -14.30
N ARG A 192 -20.30 12.68 -12.95
CA ARG A 192 -20.68 13.82 -12.11
C ARG A 192 -19.75 15.03 -12.27
N GLY A 193 -18.52 14.84 -12.73
CA GLY A 193 -17.55 15.92 -12.96
C GLY A 193 -17.16 16.73 -11.71
N ALA A 194 -17.37 16.17 -10.50
CA ALA A 194 -17.18 16.89 -9.26
C ALA A 194 -15.75 16.65 -8.67
N GLN A 195 -15.61 16.46 -7.36
CA GLN A 195 -14.31 16.37 -6.70
C GLN A 195 -13.48 15.16 -7.12
N TYR A 196 -14.14 14.00 -7.29
CA TYR A 196 -13.46 12.78 -7.76
C TYR A 196 -12.84 12.99 -9.14
N ALA A 197 -13.63 13.51 -10.10
CA ALA A 197 -13.13 13.73 -11.46
C ALA A 197 -11.94 14.70 -11.51
N LYS A 198 -11.92 15.72 -10.64
CA LYS A 198 -10.79 16.65 -10.52
C LYS A 198 -9.54 15.95 -9.97
N LEU A 199 -9.69 15.08 -8.95
CA LEU A 199 -8.58 14.33 -8.38
C LEU A 199 -8.02 13.34 -9.39
N HIS A 200 -8.91 12.65 -10.12
CA HIS A 200 -8.54 11.72 -11.18
C HIS A 200 -7.77 12.43 -12.29
N ALA A 201 -8.28 13.56 -12.80
CA ALA A 201 -7.60 14.35 -13.85
C ALA A 201 -6.23 14.87 -13.40
N ALA A 202 -6.10 15.30 -12.13
CA ALA A 202 -4.82 15.77 -11.60
C ALA A 202 -3.76 14.66 -11.54
N GLN A 203 -4.13 13.41 -11.29
CA GLN A 203 -3.21 12.28 -11.31
C GLN A 203 -2.73 11.91 -12.73
N PHE A 204 -3.55 12.18 -13.76
CA PHE A 204 -3.15 11.96 -15.16
C PHE A 204 -2.22 13.06 -15.70
N GLN A 205 -2.23 14.26 -15.12
CA GLN A 205 -1.32 15.33 -15.54
C GLN A 205 0.14 15.10 -15.10
N ASP A 206 0.37 14.24 -14.12
CA ASP A 206 1.70 13.85 -13.65
C ASP A 206 2.29 12.64 -14.41
N VAL A 207 1.56 12.04 -15.37
CA VAL A 207 2.12 11.04 -16.27
C VAL A 207 2.74 11.78 -17.46
N PRO A 208 4.08 11.78 -17.65
CA PRO A 208 4.69 12.35 -18.85
C PRO A 208 4.10 11.63 -20.07
N GLU A 209 3.64 12.40 -21.06
CA GLU A 209 3.21 11.84 -22.34
C GLU A 209 4.31 10.89 -22.85
N PRO A 210 3.94 9.68 -23.35
CA PRO A 210 4.92 8.82 -23.99
C PRO A 210 5.59 9.63 -25.10
N GLU A 211 6.91 9.74 -25.07
CA GLU A 211 7.68 10.42 -26.10
C GLU A 211 7.25 9.85 -27.45
N ASP A 212 6.68 10.70 -28.30
CA ASP A 212 6.33 10.36 -29.67
C ASP A 212 7.65 10.08 -30.43
N PRO A 213 7.94 8.82 -30.82
CA PRO A 213 9.18 8.48 -31.49
C PRO A 213 9.35 9.13 -32.86
N THR A 214 8.34 9.92 -33.31
CA THR A 214 8.36 10.65 -34.59
C THR A 214 8.67 12.15 -34.43
N LYS A 215 8.83 12.66 -33.19
CA LYS A 215 9.26 14.03 -32.98
C LYS A 215 10.75 14.15 -33.25
N PRO A 216 11.21 15.00 -34.20
CA PRO A 216 12.62 15.22 -34.41
C PRO A 216 13.25 15.84 -33.14
N GLU A 217 14.40 15.31 -32.74
CA GLU A 217 15.19 15.88 -31.64
C GLU A 217 15.40 17.38 -31.86
N PRO A 218 15.29 18.23 -30.83
CA PRO A 218 15.62 19.64 -30.95
C PRO A 218 17.11 19.77 -31.33
N GLU A 219 17.38 20.44 -32.44
CA GLU A 219 18.74 20.70 -32.88
C GLU A 219 19.55 21.35 -31.74
N PRO A 220 20.82 20.95 -31.56
CA PRO A 220 21.65 21.52 -30.51
C PRO A 220 21.85 23.02 -30.80
N THR A 221 21.32 23.84 -29.91
CA THR A 221 21.55 25.30 -29.98
C THR A 221 23.04 25.58 -29.97
N SER A 222 23.54 26.02 -31.11
CA SER A 222 24.94 26.45 -31.30
C SER A 222 25.26 27.56 -30.30
N ASN A 223 26.14 27.24 -29.37
CA ASN A 223 26.66 28.18 -28.39
C ASN A 223 27.62 29.17 -29.13
N PRO A 224 27.35 30.48 -29.18
CA PRO A 224 28.24 31.40 -29.82
C PRO A 224 29.43 31.73 -28.92
N ARG A 225 30.62 31.32 -29.40
CA ARG A 225 31.91 31.98 -29.23
C ARG A 225 32.43 32.25 -27.80
N LEU A 226 33.35 31.40 -27.39
CA LEU A 226 34.47 31.84 -26.56
C LEU A 226 35.59 32.29 -27.50
N ALA A 227 35.84 33.61 -27.57
CA ALA A 227 37.00 34.20 -28.19
C ALA A 227 38.25 33.96 -27.33
N PRO A 228 39.44 33.78 -27.93
CA PRO A 228 40.66 33.59 -27.17
C PRO A 228 41.23 34.96 -26.75
N HIS A 229 41.39 35.16 -25.47
CA HIS A 229 42.28 36.23 -24.94
C HIS A 229 43.57 35.56 -24.48
N GLY A 230 44.64 35.74 -25.23
CA GLY A 230 45.65 36.77 -25.07
C GLY A 230 46.62 36.44 -23.97
N LEU A 231 47.81 35.91 -24.42
CA LEU A 231 49.05 35.84 -23.67
C LEU A 231 49.41 37.20 -23.04
N PHE A 232 49.79 37.18 -21.78
CA PHE A 232 50.74 38.17 -21.24
C PHE A 232 51.83 37.45 -20.44
N GLU A 233 53.05 37.63 -20.95
CA GLU A 233 54.34 37.34 -20.32
C GLU A 233 54.66 38.35 -19.21
N THR A 234 55.61 37.91 -18.34
CA THR A 234 56.66 38.70 -17.59
C THR A 234 56.12 39.44 -16.38
N SER A 235 56.71 39.34 -15.24
CA SER A 235 58.10 39.30 -14.73
C SER A 235 58.10 38.65 -13.33
#